data_202cc2424f0464e031278b6be8736822
#
_entry.id   202cc2424f0464e031278b6be8736822
#
_cell.length_a   1.000
_cell.length_b   1.000
_cell.length_c   1.000
_cell.angle_alpha   90.00
_cell.angle_beta   90.00
_cell.angle_gamma   90.00
#
_symmetry.space_group_name_H-M   'P 1'
#
loop_
_entity.id
_entity.type
_entity.pdbx_description
1 polymer ?
#
loop_
_entity_poly.entity_id
_entity_poly.type
_entity_poly.pdbx_seq_one_letter_code
_entity_poly.pdbx_strand_id
1 'polypeptide(L)'
;MVELLQYTLDATKYLMIIMSVLILVRCIRSMLSERTEPEIWAYIRLDDEYVPVCHWENLVGRSRSSDVRIKRCGVQKLHAVLTRNDRNVWKLHNIFSAEDVWVNGQKAGAKGIKVEHGDLINMGGCCMYFVDISSKQRKELEEGRTEAGRSVSPAVTLFQLTVFQILLIAQHLISSEGANLKPVVLGFVGIIAVEWCCYNIMRLMNRSGFEPEILAFYLSSLGMSVAASSTPEDVFKQVLLLYASVALFLLLGWWMRNLKRTTSLRIPFGIAALGLMALNVVTADAVFGARNWLEIGGFSFQPSELVKVAYVYVGASTLDRLYRGRNLIAFIAFSALCVVALALIGDFGTALIFFVCFLVISFMRSGSIATVFLAISGAGLAGFLAISVKPYIAQRFATWGHVWEDVYDKGYQQTRAMSAAASGGLFGKGAGGGWLKDIFAANTDMVYAVICEELGLIIAMCMVMAVLTLAFFAVRSVRDCRSAYYAIAACATMSIMLVQLALNVFGSLDILPFTGVTFPFVSRGGSSLLSCWMMLAFLKCADNRRSASFAVRSVKKIKNKVRDDEFEEEYNEFLDDDEEEYEGSFLEYDPGFVASDDDGEWEEYRP
;
A
#
# COMPACT_ATOMS: atom_id res chain seq x y z
N MET A 1 17.54 17.03 43.08
CA MET A 1 16.26 16.95 42.32
C MET A 1 16.50 17.10 40.81
N VAL A 2 17.24 18.14 40.37
CA VAL A 2 17.56 18.36 38.94
C VAL A 2 18.36 17.19 38.33
N GLU A 3 19.41 16.73 39.02
CA GLU A 3 20.19 15.58 38.54
C GLU A 3 19.36 14.29 38.42
N LEU A 4 18.48 14.01 39.39
CA LEU A 4 17.58 12.85 39.34
C LEU A 4 16.62 12.94 38.14
N LEU A 5 16.10 14.15 37.85
CA LEU A 5 15.24 14.41 36.71
C LEU A 5 15.97 14.18 35.39
N GLN A 6 17.23 14.61 35.29
CA GLN A 6 18.06 14.39 34.10
C GLN A 6 18.41 12.91 33.90
N TYR A 7 18.76 12.18 34.96
CA TYR A 7 18.96 10.73 34.88
C TYR A 7 17.69 9.99 34.45
N THR A 8 16.52 10.41 34.93
CA THR A 8 15.24 9.81 34.50
C THR A 8 14.93 10.12 33.01
N LEU A 9 15.20 11.34 32.57
CA LEU A 9 15.04 11.74 31.16
C LEU A 9 15.94 10.90 30.25
N ASP A 10 17.22 10.76 30.60
CA ASP A 10 18.16 9.98 29.79
C ASP A 10 17.81 8.49 29.78
N ALA A 11 17.40 7.92 30.92
CA ALA A 11 16.94 6.53 30.99
C ALA A 11 15.71 6.29 30.10
N THR A 12 14.75 7.23 30.07
CA THR A 12 13.58 7.12 29.17
C THR A 12 13.96 7.20 27.70
N LYS A 13 14.93 8.03 27.30
CA LYS A 13 15.45 8.10 25.92
C LYS A 13 16.00 6.75 25.45
N TYR A 14 16.91 6.14 26.23
CA TYR A 14 17.48 4.83 25.89
C TYR A 14 16.41 3.75 25.80
N LEU A 15 15.47 3.72 26.74
CA LEU A 15 14.40 2.72 26.74
C LEU A 15 13.46 2.89 25.54
N MET A 16 13.16 4.13 25.13
CA MET A 16 12.37 4.43 23.93
C MET A 16 13.06 3.93 22.66
N ILE A 17 14.37 4.13 22.53
CA ILE A 17 15.13 3.62 21.39
C ILE A 17 15.05 2.08 21.34
N ILE A 18 15.26 1.42 22.48
CA ILE A 18 15.15 -0.04 22.56
C ILE A 18 13.74 -0.50 22.16
N MET A 19 12.69 0.15 22.65
CA MET A 19 11.30 -0.18 22.30
C MET A 19 11.04 0.03 20.80
N SER A 20 11.50 1.14 20.20
CA SER A 20 11.35 1.40 18.76
C SER A 20 12.00 0.32 17.91
N VAL A 21 13.25 -0.05 18.22
CA VAL A 21 13.97 -1.10 17.50
C VAL A 21 13.29 -2.46 17.69
N LEU A 22 12.85 -2.79 18.90
CA LEU A 22 12.14 -4.05 19.17
C LEU A 22 10.83 -4.15 18.40
N ILE A 23 10.04 -3.08 18.33
CA ILE A 23 8.79 -3.03 17.57
C ILE A 23 9.08 -3.32 16.08
N LEU A 24 10.05 -2.63 15.48
CA LEU A 24 10.43 -2.81 14.08
C LEU A 24 10.93 -4.23 13.80
N VAL A 25 11.86 -4.74 14.63
CA VAL A 25 12.41 -6.09 14.47
C VAL A 25 11.30 -7.15 14.59
N ARG A 26 10.38 -6.99 15.53
CA ARG A 26 9.25 -7.91 15.68
C ARG A 26 8.30 -7.87 14.50
N CYS A 27 7.97 -6.68 13.97
CA CYS A 27 7.15 -6.56 12.77
C CYS A 27 7.82 -7.20 11.56
N ILE A 28 9.11 -6.93 11.33
CA ILE A 28 9.88 -7.52 10.23
C ILE A 28 9.96 -9.06 10.41
N ARG A 29 10.25 -9.53 11.62
CA ARG A 29 10.32 -10.97 11.91
C ARG A 29 8.97 -11.65 11.71
N SER A 30 7.88 -11.03 12.12
CA SER A 30 6.53 -11.54 11.88
C SER A 30 6.24 -11.69 10.39
N MET A 31 6.59 -10.66 9.60
CA MET A 31 6.43 -10.70 8.15
C MET A 31 7.32 -11.76 7.48
N LEU A 32 8.53 -12.03 8.00
CA LEU A 32 9.45 -13.01 7.43
C LEU A 32 9.15 -14.45 7.87
N SER A 33 8.56 -14.64 9.04
CA SER A 33 8.31 -15.99 9.62
C SER A 33 7.19 -16.73 8.92
N GLU A 34 6.24 -16.02 8.34
CA GLU A 34 5.14 -16.63 7.60
C GLU A 34 5.55 -16.82 6.12
N ARG A 35 5.91 -18.02 5.71
CA ARG A 35 6.02 -18.39 4.30
C ARG A 35 4.59 -18.47 3.76
N THR A 36 4.21 -17.54 2.92
CA THR A 36 2.94 -17.59 2.20
C THR A 36 3.18 -18.30 0.88
N GLU A 37 2.72 -19.52 0.78
CA GLU A 37 2.57 -20.15 -0.53
C GLU A 37 1.41 -19.50 -1.29
N PRO A 38 1.48 -19.40 -2.64
CA PRO A 38 0.38 -18.85 -3.42
C PRO A 38 -0.89 -19.68 -3.19
N GLU A 39 -2.03 -19.01 -3.09
CA GLU A 39 -3.33 -19.65 -2.91
C GLU A 39 -3.78 -20.25 -4.26
N ILE A 40 -3.95 -21.56 -4.31
CA ILE A 40 -4.38 -22.26 -5.53
C ILE A 40 -5.91 -22.28 -5.56
N TRP A 41 -6.50 -21.81 -6.65
CA TRP A 41 -7.94 -21.70 -6.83
C TRP A 41 -8.52 -22.72 -7.81
N ALA A 42 -7.71 -23.18 -8.76
CA ALA A 42 -8.02 -24.18 -9.77
C ALA A 42 -6.73 -24.69 -10.39
N TYR A 43 -6.81 -25.68 -11.26
CA TYR A 43 -5.72 -26.12 -12.10
C TYR A 43 -6.15 -26.09 -13.58
N ILE A 44 -5.17 -25.94 -14.45
CA ILE A 44 -5.32 -26.27 -15.88
C ILE A 44 -4.48 -27.52 -16.13
N ARG A 45 -5.15 -28.62 -16.46
CA ARG A 45 -4.51 -29.88 -16.82
C ARG A 45 -4.16 -29.85 -18.30
N LEU A 46 -2.90 -30.04 -18.61
CA LEU A 46 -2.37 -30.14 -19.96
C LEU A 46 -1.61 -31.47 -20.06
N ASP A 47 -2.17 -32.42 -20.75
CA ASP A 47 -1.69 -33.82 -20.75
C ASP A 47 -1.61 -34.31 -19.27
N ASP A 48 -0.41 -34.65 -18.76
CA ASP A 48 -0.17 -35.07 -17.37
C ASP A 48 0.33 -33.93 -16.47
N GLU A 49 0.44 -32.70 -16.97
CA GLU A 49 0.95 -31.55 -16.22
C GLU A 49 -0.20 -30.70 -15.66
N TYR A 50 -0.22 -30.46 -14.35
CA TYR A 50 -1.16 -29.58 -13.68
C TYR A 50 -0.56 -28.21 -13.45
N VAL A 51 -1.06 -27.18 -14.14
CA VAL A 51 -0.62 -25.79 -13.99
C VAL A 51 -1.54 -25.07 -13.01
N PRO A 52 -1.04 -24.61 -11.84
CA PRO A 52 -1.87 -23.99 -10.82
C PRO A 52 -2.39 -22.61 -11.26
N VAL A 53 -3.64 -22.32 -10.91
CA VAL A 53 -4.32 -21.04 -11.11
C VAL A 53 -4.40 -20.32 -9.77
N CYS A 54 -3.53 -19.31 -9.58
CA CYS A 54 -3.31 -18.69 -8.27
C CYS A 54 -4.01 -17.35 -8.07
N HIS A 55 -4.55 -16.73 -9.11
CA HIS A 55 -5.17 -15.41 -9.05
C HIS A 55 -6.66 -15.47 -9.45
N TRP A 56 -7.40 -14.45 -9.08
CA TRP A 56 -8.79 -14.30 -9.55
C TRP A 56 -8.87 -13.85 -11.01
N GLU A 57 -7.86 -13.13 -11.47
CA GLU A 57 -7.64 -12.79 -12.87
C GLU A 57 -6.29 -13.35 -13.30
N ASN A 58 -6.30 -14.33 -14.21
CA ASN A 58 -5.10 -15.01 -14.70
C ASN A 58 -4.92 -14.76 -16.18
N LEU A 59 -3.74 -14.29 -16.54
CA LEU A 59 -3.29 -14.22 -17.94
C LEU A 59 -2.81 -15.60 -18.37
N VAL A 60 -3.43 -16.16 -19.43
CA VAL A 60 -3.06 -17.44 -19.98
C VAL A 60 -2.28 -17.22 -21.28
N GLY A 61 -1.09 -17.78 -21.38
CA GLY A 61 -0.26 -17.63 -22.59
C GLY A 61 1.13 -18.22 -22.46
N ARG A 62 1.95 -18.07 -23.52
CA ARG A 62 3.32 -18.58 -23.57
C ARG A 62 4.36 -17.67 -22.91
N SER A 63 4.03 -16.40 -22.64
CA SER A 63 4.96 -15.43 -22.06
C SER A 63 5.42 -15.84 -20.67
N ARG A 64 6.64 -15.43 -20.29
CA ARG A 64 7.11 -15.51 -18.89
C ARG A 64 6.29 -14.61 -17.94
N SER A 65 5.60 -13.62 -18.49
CA SER A 65 4.72 -12.71 -17.74
C SER A 65 3.26 -13.21 -17.66
N SER A 66 2.95 -14.42 -18.17
CA SER A 66 1.62 -15.03 -18.03
C SER A 66 1.54 -15.76 -16.69
N ASP A 67 0.42 -15.59 -15.99
CA ASP A 67 0.16 -16.24 -14.70
C ASP A 67 0.01 -17.76 -14.87
N VAL A 68 -0.70 -18.17 -15.93
CA VAL A 68 -0.79 -19.56 -16.40
C VAL A 68 0.04 -19.70 -17.65
N ARG A 69 1.24 -20.25 -17.51
CA ARG A 69 2.20 -20.35 -18.60
C ARG A 69 2.10 -21.67 -19.33
N ILE A 70 1.69 -21.63 -20.61
CA ILE A 70 1.56 -22.79 -21.48
C ILE A 70 2.67 -22.76 -22.55
N LYS A 71 3.66 -23.66 -22.42
CA LYS A 71 4.83 -23.73 -23.31
C LYS A 71 4.55 -24.56 -24.57
N ARG A 72 3.53 -24.21 -25.37
CA ARG A 72 3.18 -24.90 -26.64
C ARG A 72 3.20 -23.95 -27.85
N CYS A 73 3.56 -24.46 -29.02
CA CYS A 73 3.83 -23.64 -30.20
C CYS A 73 2.62 -22.85 -30.73
N GLY A 74 1.41 -23.37 -30.62
CA GLY A 74 0.19 -22.68 -31.07
C GLY A 74 -0.34 -21.60 -30.11
N VAL A 75 0.20 -21.52 -28.89
CA VAL A 75 -0.27 -20.54 -27.88
C VAL A 75 0.49 -19.23 -28.04
N GLN A 76 -0.23 -18.10 -28.14
CA GLN A 76 0.37 -16.76 -28.25
C GLN A 76 1.01 -16.33 -26.93
N LYS A 77 1.85 -15.27 -26.95
CA LYS A 77 2.50 -14.71 -25.75
C LYS A 77 1.48 -14.39 -24.65
N LEU A 78 0.38 -13.74 -25.03
CA LEU A 78 -0.82 -13.50 -24.22
C LEU A 78 -2.00 -13.96 -25.08
N HIS A 79 -2.72 -14.99 -24.67
CA HIS A 79 -3.75 -15.62 -25.51
C HIS A 79 -5.16 -15.40 -24.99
N ALA A 80 -5.38 -15.70 -23.72
CA ALA A 80 -6.67 -15.59 -23.08
C ALA A 80 -6.55 -15.09 -21.64
N VAL A 81 -7.70 -14.80 -21.02
CA VAL A 81 -7.78 -14.47 -19.60
C VAL A 81 -8.84 -15.30 -18.92
N LEU A 82 -8.46 -15.95 -17.87
CA LEU A 82 -9.32 -16.69 -16.99
C LEU A 82 -9.66 -15.82 -15.77
N THR A 83 -10.95 -15.51 -15.58
CA THR A 83 -11.41 -14.67 -14.48
C THR A 83 -12.38 -15.43 -13.58
N ARG A 84 -12.25 -15.22 -12.27
CA ARG A 84 -13.14 -15.73 -11.24
C ARG A 84 -13.95 -14.58 -10.63
N ASN A 85 -15.24 -14.77 -10.44
CA ASN A 85 -16.09 -13.78 -9.79
C ASN A 85 -16.31 -14.08 -8.29
N ASP A 86 -16.95 -13.14 -7.56
CA ASP A 86 -17.28 -13.29 -6.13
C ASP A 86 -18.18 -14.48 -5.80
N ARG A 87 -18.80 -15.13 -6.79
CA ARG A 87 -19.70 -16.29 -6.66
C ARG A 87 -19.01 -17.61 -7.06
N ASN A 88 -17.70 -17.65 -7.12
CA ASN A 88 -16.92 -18.79 -7.59
C ASN A 88 -17.20 -19.22 -9.05
N VAL A 89 -17.72 -18.35 -9.89
CA VAL A 89 -17.95 -18.66 -11.29
C VAL A 89 -16.73 -18.23 -12.11
N TRP A 90 -16.12 -19.17 -12.80
CA TRP A 90 -15.04 -18.96 -13.72
C TRP A 90 -15.52 -18.56 -15.11
N LYS A 91 -14.78 -17.69 -15.79
CA LYS A 91 -15.02 -17.28 -17.17
C LYS A 91 -13.71 -17.14 -17.93
N LEU A 92 -13.68 -17.72 -19.12
CA LEU A 92 -12.57 -17.58 -20.05
C LEU A 92 -12.91 -16.53 -21.10
N HIS A 93 -12.03 -15.55 -21.27
CA HIS A 93 -12.18 -14.45 -22.20
C HIS A 93 -11.11 -14.51 -23.29
N ASN A 94 -11.51 -14.46 -24.55
CA ASN A 94 -10.59 -14.19 -25.64
C ASN A 94 -10.45 -12.68 -25.84
N ILE A 95 -9.26 -12.16 -25.65
CA ILE A 95 -9.02 -10.71 -25.64
C ILE A 95 -8.05 -10.30 -26.73
N PHE A 96 -7.16 -11.19 -27.10
CA PHE A 96 -6.07 -10.94 -28.03
C PHE A 96 -6.36 -11.46 -29.44
N SER A 97 -7.56 -11.59 -29.79
CA SER A 97 -8.33 -11.82 -31.02
C SER A 97 -7.67 -12.35 -32.32
N ALA A 98 -6.39 -12.68 -32.37
CA ALA A 98 -5.78 -13.23 -33.59
C ALA A 98 -6.04 -14.74 -33.74
N GLU A 99 -6.25 -15.47 -32.65
CA GLU A 99 -6.56 -16.90 -32.67
C GLU A 99 -7.77 -17.18 -31.77
N ASP A 100 -8.57 -18.15 -32.20
CA ASP A 100 -9.81 -18.49 -31.51
C ASP A 100 -9.55 -19.34 -30.28
N VAL A 101 -10.28 -19.04 -29.22
CA VAL A 101 -10.35 -19.82 -27.99
C VAL A 101 -11.71 -20.49 -27.94
N TRP A 102 -11.73 -21.77 -27.68
CA TRP A 102 -12.95 -22.57 -27.63
C TRP A 102 -13.09 -23.26 -26.29
N VAL A 103 -14.30 -23.32 -25.77
CA VAL A 103 -14.67 -24.09 -24.58
C VAL A 103 -15.79 -25.02 -24.96
N ASN A 104 -15.57 -26.33 -24.87
CA ASN A 104 -16.52 -27.37 -25.29
C ASN A 104 -17.11 -27.12 -26.71
N GLY A 105 -16.30 -26.69 -27.66
CA GLY A 105 -16.73 -26.36 -29.01
C GLY A 105 -17.44 -25.02 -29.19
N GLN A 106 -17.62 -24.22 -28.13
CA GLN A 106 -18.14 -22.86 -28.21
C GLN A 106 -17.02 -21.81 -28.24
N LYS A 107 -17.09 -20.89 -29.19
CA LYS A 107 -16.08 -19.84 -29.36
C LYS A 107 -16.16 -18.78 -28.25
N ALA A 108 -15.10 -18.61 -27.46
CA ALA A 108 -15.00 -17.59 -26.45
C ALA A 108 -14.75 -16.21 -27.08
N GLY A 109 -15.56 -15.23 -26.71
CA GLY A 109 -15.38 -13.84 -27.12
C GLY A 109 -14.95 -12.95 -25.94
N ALA A 110 -14.93 -11.63 -26.16
CA ALA A 110 -14.56 -10.64 -25.15
C ALA A 110 -15.52 -10.60 -23.92
N LYS A 111 -16.75 -11.10 -24.04
CA LYS A 111 -17.70 -11.23 -22.91
C LYS A 111 -17.38 -12.40 -22.00
N GLY A 112 -16.56 -13.36 -22.48
CA GLY A 112 -16.18 -14.59 -21.80
C GLY A 112 -17.27 -15.64 -21.78
N ILE A 113 -16.86 -16.90 -21.81
CA ILE A 113 -17.70 -18.09 -21.61
C ILE A 113 -17.47 -18.60 -20.19
N LYS A 114 -18.53 -19.11 -19.56
CA LYS A 114 -18.44 -19.78 -18.27
C LYS A 114 -17.62 -21.07 -18.46
N VAL A 115 -16.74 -21.36 -17.51
CA VAL A 115 -15.93 -22.57 -17.47
C VAL A 115 -16.24 -23.30 -16.17
N GLU A 116 -16.50 -24.59 -16.27
CA GLU A 116 -16.81 -25.48 -15.15
C GLU A 116 -15.76 -26.59 -15.05
N HIS A 117 -15.80 -27.37 -13.97
CA HIS A 117 -14.90 -28.49 -13.77
C HIS A 117 -15.05 -29.51 -14.93
N GLY A 118 -13.93 -29.99 -15.47
CA GLY A 118 -13.92 -30.93 -16.59
C GLY A 118 -14.06 -30.31 -17.98
N ASP A 119 -14.32 -29.00 -18.11
CA ASP A 119 -14.48 -28.36 -19.41
C ASP A 119 -13.19 -28.40 -20.26
N LEU A 120 -13.36 -28.80 -21.52
CA LEU A 120 -12.29 -28.82 -22.50
C LEU A 120 -12.06 -27.43 -23.10
N ILE A 121 -10.89 -26.88 -22.87
CA ILE A 121 -10.43 -25.61 -23.44
C ILE A 121 -9.48 -25.89 -24.57
N ASN A 122 -9.78 -25.37 -25.78
CA ASN A 122 -8.88 -25.43 -26.94
C ASN A 122 -8.38 -24.01 -27.26
N MET A 123 -7.06 -23.86 -27.33
CA MET A 123 -6.38 -22.58 -27.48
C MET A 123 -5.12 -22.76 -28.32
N GLY A 124 -5.12 -22.21 -29.54
CA GLY A 124 -3.99 -22.36 -30.47
C GLY A 124 -3.66 -23.82 -30.83
N GLY A 125 -4.68 -24.68 -30.96
CA GLY A 125 -4.52 -26.10 -31.23
C GLY A 125 -4.11 -26.97 -30.03
N CYS A 126 -3.97 -26.37 -28.83
CA CYS A 126 -3.73 -27.09 -27.59
C CYS A 126 -5.04 -27.35 -26.87
N CYS A 127 -5.31 -28.63 -26.55
CA CYS A 127 -6.43 -29.06 -25.72
C CYS A 127 -5.97 -29.15 -24.27
N MET A 128 -6.76 -28.60 -23.36
CA MET A 128 -6.51 -28.61 -21.93
C MET A 128 -7.81 -28.67 -21.16
N TYR A 129 -7.79 -29.22 -19.96
CA TYR A 129 -8.96 -29.34 -19.11
C TYR A 129 -8.90 -28.37 -17.96
N PHE A 130 -10.03 -27.76 -17.63
CA PHE A 130 -10.15 -26.94 -16.44
C PHE A 130 -10.56 -27.80 -15.24
N VAL A 131 -9.76 -27.78 -14.17
CA VAL A 131 -10.00 -28.55 -12.95
C VAL A 131 -10.25 -27.58 -11.79
N ASP A 132 -11.50 -27.46 -11.35
CA ASP A 132 -11.85 -26.69 -10.14
C ASP A 132 -11.50 -27.51 -8.90
N ILE A 133 -11.16 -26.84 -7.81
CA ILE A 133 -10.77 -27.47 -6.56
C ILE A 133 -12.00 -27.60 -5.66
N SER A 134 -12.26 -28.81 -5.16
CA SER A 134 -13.34 -29.07 -4.22
C SER A 134 -13.16 -28.28 -2.90
N SER A 135 -14.25 -28.03 -2.18
CA SER A 135 -14.22 -27.31 -0.91
C SER A 135 -13.36 -28.04 0.15
N LYS A 136 -13.29 -29.38 0.09
CA LYS A 136 -12.48 -30.22 0.97
C LYS A 136 -10.98 -30.08 0.68
N GLN A 137 -10.57 -30.24 -0.58
CA GLN A 137 -9.19 -30.05 -1.02
C GLN A 137 -8.68 -28.63 -0.74
N ARG A 138 -9.54 -27.61 -0.96
CA ARG A 138 -9.20 -26.23 -0.61
C ARG A 138 -8.93 -26.08 0.87
N LYS A 139 -9.71 -26.73 1.73
CA LYS A 139 -9.52 -26.69 3.17
C LYS A 139 -8.21 -27.38 3.58
N GLU A 140 -7.87 -28.49 2.99
CA GLU A 140 -6.63 -29.23 3.22
C GLU A 140 -5.39 -28.41 2.78
N LEU A 141 -5.44 -27.82 1.57
CA LEU A 141 -4.41 -26.89 1.08
C LEU A 141 -4.27 -25.65 1.97
N GLU A 142 -5.36 -25.13 2.55
CA GLU A 142 -5.35 -24.01 3.47
C GLU A 142 -4.77 -24.36 4.84
N GLU A 143 -5.05 -25.56 5.35
CA GLU A 143 -4.50 -26.06 6.62
C GLU A 143 -2.98 -26.24 6.50
N GLY A 144 -2.49 -26.83 5.42
CA GLY A 144 -1.05 -26.96 5.16
C GLY A 144 -0.30 -25.61 5.00
N ARG A 145 -0.97 -24.57 4.50
CA ARG A 145 -0.39 -23.22 4.41
C ARG A 145 -0.24 -22.52 5.76
N THR A 146 -1.07 -22.85 6.74
CA THR A 146 -1.12 -22.19 8.07
C THR A 146 -0.16 -22.80 9.09
N GLU A 147 0.35 -23.99 8.87
CA GLU A 147 1.23 -24.70 9.82
C GLU A 147 2.69 -24.23 9.83
N ALA A 148 3.14 -23.47 8.85
CA ALA A 148 4.54 -23.08 8.68
C ALA A 148 4.87 -21.74 9.37
N GLY A 149 5.16 -21.76 10.66
CA GLY A 149 5.89 -20.68 11.31
C GLY A 149 5.45 -20.37 12.75
N ARG A 150 6.40 -20.11 13.65
CA ARG A 150 6.13 -19.54 14.98
C ARG A 150 5.57 -18.13 14.80
N SER A 151 4.26 -17.97 14.93
CA SER A 151 3.60 -16.68 14.87
C SER A 151 4.12 -15.74 15.96
N VAL A 152 4.56 -14.54 15.56
CA VAL A 152 4.89 -13.48 16.51
C VAL A 152 3.57 -12.91 17.01
N SER A 153 3.31 -12.99 18.32
CA SER A 153 2.06 -12.46 18.88
C SER A 153 1.92 -10.95 18.67
N PRO A 154 0.90 -10.48 17.94
CA PRO A 154 0.68 -9.04 17.74
C PRO A 154 0.40 -8.30 19.04
N ALA A 155 -0.26 -8.94 20.02
CA ALA A 155 -0.56 -8.34 21.32
C ALA A 155 0.69 -7.93 22.09
N VAL A 156 1.77 -8.73 22.01
CA VAL A 156 3.04 -8.40 22.67
C VAL A 156 3.70 -7.19 22.02
N THR A 157 3.65 -7.09 20.69
CA THR A 157 4.20 -5.94 19.96
C THR A 157 3.36 -4.68 20.23
N LEU A 158 2.03 -4.82 20.31
CA LEU A 158 1.15 -3.73 20.69
C LEU A 158 1.40 -3.26 22.13
N PHE A 159 1.64 -4.18 23.06
CA PHE A 159 2.02 -3.82 24.44
C PHE A 159 3.36 -3.05 24.48
N GLN A 160 4.35 -3.45 23.66
CA GLN A 160 5.60 -2.71 23.54
C GLN A 160 5.37 -1.29 22.99
N LEU A 161 4.43 -1.13 22.04
CA LEU A 161 4.03 0.18 21.55
C LEU A 161 3.36 1.02 22.67
N THR A 162 2.49 0.42 23.47
CA THR A 162 1.89 1.09 24.63
C THR A 162 2.96 1.56 25.63
N VAL A 163 3.98 0.73 25.90
CA VAL A 163 5.11 1.14 26.75
C VAL A 163 5.87 2.32 26.13
N PHE A 164 6.13 2.28 24.82
CA PHE A 164 6.76 3.40 24.11
C PHE A 164 5.96 4.70 24.24
N GLN A 165 4.63 4.64 24.13
CA GLN A 165 3.74 5.80 24.28
C GLN A 165 3.73 6.34 25.73
N ILE A 166 3.77 5.45 26.73
CA ILE A 166 3.91 5.87 28.15
C ILE A 166 5.25 6.58 28.37
N LEU A 167 6.32 6.11 27.75
CA LEU A 167 7.62 6.78 27.83
C LEU A 167 7.61 8.16 27.15
N LEU A 168 6.88 8.32 26.03
CA LEU A 168 6.66 9.63 25.41
C LEU A 168 5.92 10.58 26.36
N ILE A 169 4.87 10.11 27.03
CA ILE A 169 4.17 10.90 28.06
C ILE A 169 5.17 11.33 29.15
N ALA A 170 5.96 10.39 29.67
CA ALA A 170 6.93 10.69 30.71
C ALA A 170 7.97 11.74 30.26
N GLN A 171 8.45 11.65 29.01
CA GLN A 171 9.36 12.67 28.47
C GLN A 171 8.71 14.06 28.37
N HIS A 172 7.48 14.15 27.86
CA HIS A 172 6.75 15.43 27.83
C HIS A 172 6.53 16.00 29.22
N LEU A 173 6.23 15.15 30.24
CA LEU A 173 6.07 15.56 31.64
C LEU A 173 7.36 16.13 32.23
N ILE A 174 8.51 15.58 31.84
CA ILE A 174 9.82 16.00 32.37
C ILE A 174 10.35 17.24 31.65
N SER A 175 10.18 17.32 30.32
CA SER A 175 10.79 18.37 29.49
C SER A 175 9.96 19.66 29.40
N SER A 176 8.65 19.61 29.70
CA SER A 176 7.76 20.75 29.54
C SER A 176 7.57 21.46 30.91
N GLU A 177 8.48 22.36 31.26
CA GLU A 177 8.36 23.17 32.46
C GLU A 177 7.11 24.08 32.43
N GLY A 178 6.11 23.83 33.28
CA GLY A 178 4.95 24.69 33.47
C GLY A 178 3.84 24.63 32.43
N ALA A 179 3.91 23.75 31.43
CA ALA A 179 2.87 23.59 30.43
C ALA A 179 1.64 22.84 30.96
N ASN A 180 0.47 23.13 30.37
CA ASN A 180 -0.74 22.34 30.65
C ASN A 180 -0.63 20.95 30.05
N LEU A 181 -0.21 19.97 30.86
CA LEU A 181 0.06 18.59 30.43
C LEU A 181 -1.20 17.72 30.30
N LYS A 182 -2.36 18.19 30.75
CA LYS A 182 -3.62 17.43 30.68
C LYS A 182 -3.99 17.04 29.23
N PRO A 183 -3.93 17.94 28.22
CA PRO A 183 -4.23 17.56 26.83
C PRO A 183 -3.26 16.50 26.30
N VAL A 184 -1.98 16.59 26.67
CA VAL A 184 -0.94 15.64 26.22
C VAL A 184 -1.24 14.23 26.74
N VAL A 185 -1.46 14.09 28.05
CA VAL A 185 -1.79 12.81 28.68
C VAL A 185 -3.07 12.24 28.08
N LEU A 186 -4.13 13.04 27.96
CA LEU A 186 -5.40 12.62 27.36
C LEU A 186 -5.21 12.21 25.89
N GLY A 187 -4.34 12.91 25.14
CA GLY A 187 -3.99 12.58 23.76
C GLY A 187 -3.41 11.18 23.62
N PHE A 188 -2.38 10.88 24.39
CA PHE A 188 -1.74 9.56 24.33
C PHE A 188 -2.63 8.45 24.90
N VAL A 189 -3.39 8.69 25.97
CA VAL A 189 -4.41 7.74 26.45
C VAL A 189 -5.44 7.46 25.35
N GLY A 190 -5.84 8.49 24.59
CA GLY A 190 -6.71 8.35 23.44
C GLY A 190 -6.11 7.45 22.36
N ILE A 191 -4.82 7.60 22.01
CA ILE A 191 -4.16 6.70 21.04
C ILE A 191 -4.14 5.27 21.56
N ILE A 192 -3.73 5.05 22.80
CA ILE A 192 -3.71 3.72 23.43
C ILE A 192 -5.10 3.08 23.37
N ALA A 193 -6.13 3.85 23.67
CA ALA A 193 -7.50 3.35 23.63
C ALA A 193 -7.92 2.93 22.21
N VAL A 194 -7.64 3.73 21.17
CA VAL A 194 -8.04 3.41 19.80
C VAL A 194 -7.25 2.24 19.23
N GLU A 195 -5.94 2.11 19.53
CA GLU A 195 -5.14 1.00 19.02
C GLU A 195 -5.60 -0.35 19.61
N TRP A 196 -5.85 -0.42 20.91
CA TRP A 196 -6.39 -1.62 21.56
C TRP A 196 -7.83 -1.91 21.12
N CYS A 197 -8.65 -0.89 20.91
CA CYS A 197 -10.00 -1.04 20.35
C CYS A 197 -9.93 -1.62 18.92
N CYS A 198 -9.09 -1.07 18.06
CA CYS A 198 -8.87 -1.55 16.70
C CYS A 198 -8.35 -3.00 16.69
N TYR A 199 -7.38 -3.33 17.54
CA TYR A 199 -6.88 -4.69 17.69
C TYR A 199 -7.99 -5.67 18.11
N ASN A 200 -8.80 -5.32 19.10
CA ASN A 200 -9.90 -6.17 19.55
C ASN A 200 -10.98 -6.34 18.48
N ILE A 201 -11.33 -5.27 17.73
CA ILE A 201 -12.25 -5.35 16.58
C ILE A 201 -11.70 -6.31 15.53
N MET A 202 -10.41 -6.19 15.17
CA MET A 202 -9.77 -7.08 14.20
C MET A 202 -9.78 -8.54 14.68
N ARG A 203 -9.51 -8.78 15.96
CA ARG A 203 -9.56 -10.10 16.58
C ARG A 203 -10.98 -10.69 16.56
N LEU A 204 -12.00 -9.89 16.88
CA LEU A 204 -13.41 -10.30 16.79
C LEU A 204 -13.83 -10.66 15.35
N MET A 205 -13.20 -10.01 14.37
CA MET A 205 -13.36 -10.33 12.95
C MET A 205 -12.51 -11.54 12.50
N ASN A 206 -11.86 -12.27 13.43
CA ASN A 206 -10.92 -13.35 13.16
C ASN A 206 -9.75 -12.91 12.23
N ARG A 207 -9.18 -11.72 12.49
CA ARG A 207 -8.02 -11.19 11.80
C ARG A 207 -6.81 -11.22 12.71
N SER A 208 -5.75 -11.95 12.33
CA SER A 208 -4.56 -12.19 13.18
C SER A 208 -3.37 -11.31 12.82
N GLY A 209 -3.20 -10.90 11.57
CA GLY A 209 -2.09 -10.03 11.16
C GLY A 209 -2.39 -8.57 11.53
N PHE A 210 -1.50 -7.90 12.27
CA PHE A 210 -1.68 -6.53 12.76
C PHE A 210 -0.41 -5.67 12.60
N GLU A 211 0.57 -6.13 11.81
CA GLU A 211 1.86 -5.47 11.65
C GLU A 211 1.75 -4.09 10.97
N PRO A 212 1.01 -3.94 9.85
CA PRO A 212 0.87 -2.63 9.21
C PRO A 212 0.18 -1.61 10.12
N GLU A 213 -0.81 -2.04 10.90
CA GLU A 213 -1.52 -1.20 11.85
C GLU A 213 -0.61 -0.77 13.00
N ILE A 214 0.23 -1.67 13.54
CA ILE A 214 1.21 -1.34 14.59
C ILE A 214 2.18 -0.26 14.08
N LEU A 215 2.71 -0.41 12.86
CA LEU A 215 3.61 0.58 12.26
C LEU A 215 2.91 1.93 12.04
N ALA A 216 1.65 1.92 11.60
CA ALA A 216 0.86 3.13 11.45
C ALA A 216 0.57 3.83 12.80
N PHE A 217 0.25 3.06 13.86
CA PHE A 217 0.08 3.61 15.21
C PHE A 217 1.39 4.11 15.80
N TYR A 218 2.52 3.42 15.55
CA TYR A 218 3.85 3.89 15.95
C TYR A 218 4.16 5.26 15.32
N LEU A 219 3.97 5.39 14.01
CA LEU A 219 4.15 6.66 13.29
C LEU A 219 3.18 7.73 13.78
N SER A 220 1.90 7.39 13.99
CA SER A 220 0.90 8.33 14.53
C SER A 220 1.22 8.78 15.95
N SER A 221 1.89 7.93 16.76
CA SER A 221 2.35 8.30 18.12
C SER A 221 3.48 9.32 18.06
N LEU A 222 4.41 9.19 17.10
CA LEU A 222 5.44 10.19 16.85
C LEU A 222 4.80 11.52 16.38
N GLY A 223 3.81 11.45 15.48
CA GLY A 223 3.05 12.63 15.04
C GLY A 223 2.29 13.31 16.18
N MET A 224 1.76 12.52 17.13
CA MET A 224 1.11 13.06 18.33
C MET A 224 2.12 13.74 19.25
N SER A 225 3.35 13.22 19.37
CA SER A 225 4.42 13.87 20.13
C SER A 225 4.77 15.23 19.53
N VAL A 226 4.91 15.31 18.20
CA VAL A 226 5.15 16.59 17.49
C VAL A 226 3.99 17.58 17.70
N ALA A 227 2.74 17.11 17.62
CA ALA A 227 1.58 17.95 17.88
C ALA A 227 1.52 18.44 19.35
N ALA A 228 1.88 17.57 20.30
CA ALA A 228 1.93 17.88 21.70
C ALA A 228 3.02 18.92 22.03
N SER A 229 4.15 18.87 21.31
CA SER A 229 5.25 19.85 21.45
C SER A 229 4.90 21.23 20.89
N SER A 230 4.28 21.27 19.70
CA SER A 230 4.07 22.52 18.95
C SER A 230 2.74 23.20 19.25
N THR A 231 1.67 22.42 19.50
CA THR A 231 0.30 22.94 19.70
C THR A 231 -0.49 22.04 20.65
N PRO A 232 -0.18 22.09 21.95
CA PRO A 232 -0.84 21.25 22.96
C PRO A 232 -2.37 21.39 22.99
N GLU A 233 -2.88 22.58 22.64
CA GLU A 233 -4.33 22.87 22.61
C GLU A 233 -5.08 22.06 21.55
N ASP A 234 -4.42 21.72 20.45
CA ASP A 234 -5.02 20.99 19.32
C ASP A 234 -4.86 19.45 19.44
N VAL A 235 -4.18 18.95 20.46
CA VAL A 235 -3.97 17.51 20.66
C VAL A 235 -5.30 16.74 20.70
N PHE A 236 -6.32 17.29 21.32
CA PHE A 236 -7.64 16.66 21.35
C PHE A 236 -8.28 16.54 19.97
N LYS A 237 -8.14 17.56 19.13
CA LYS A 237 -8.60 17.51 17.72
C LYS A 237 -7.85 16.44 16.95
N GLN A 238 -6.53 16.32 17.18
CA GLN A 238 -5.71 15.31 16.53
C GLN A 238 -6.12 13.88 16.92
N VAL A 239 -6.50 13.66 18.18
CA VAL A 239 -7.06 12.38 18.64
C VAL A 239 -8.37 12.06 17.94
N LEU A 240 -9.30 13.00 17.86
CA LEU A 240 -10.58 12.81 17.16
C LEU A 240 -10.36 12.47 15.69
N LEU A 241 -9.41 13.15 15.04
CA LEU A 241 -9.04 12.86 13.65
C LEU A 241 -8.44 11.46 13.51
N LEU A 242 -7.66 10.98 14.46
CA LEU A 242 -7.14 9.61 14.47
C LEU A 242 -8.28 8.59 14.60
N TYR A 243 -9.25 8.80 15.49
CA TYR A 243 -10.43 7.95 15.61
C TYR A 243 -11.23 7.90 14.30
N ALA A 244 -11.46 9.05 13.67
CA ALA A 244 -12.12 9.13 12.36
C ALA A 244 -11.31 8.40 11.29
N SER A 245 -9.98 8.54 11.30
CA SER A 245 -9.07 7.89 10.35
C SER A 245 -9.12 6.36 10.46
N VAL A 246 -9.07 5.82 11.67
CA VAL A 246 -9.18 4.38 11.93
C VAL A 246 -10.57 3.87 11.56
N ALA A 247 -11.62 4.63 11.84
CA ALA A 247 -12.99 4.26 11.43
C ALA A 247 -13.12 4.21 9.90
N LEU A 248 -12.58 5.18 9.18
CA LEU A 248 -12.55 5.19 7.70
C LEU A 248 -11.68 4.06 7.13
N PHE A 249 -10.56 3.73 7.75
CA PHE A 249 -9.75 2.57 7.41
C PHE A 249 -10.56 1.26 7.47
N LEU A 250 -11.28 1.04 8.56
CA LEU A 250 -12.13 -0.14 8.72
C LEU A 250 -13.30 -0.15 7.75
N LEU A 251 -13.93 1.01 7.53
CA LEU A 251 -15.06 1.17 6.60
C LEU A 251 -14.62 0.92 5.15
N LEU A 252 -13.50 1.50 4.72
CA LEU A 252 -12.97 1.30 3.37
C LEU A 252 -12.52 -0.14 3.17
N GLY A 253 -11.88 -0.75 4.17
CA GLY A 253 -11.53 -2.17 4.14
C GLY A 253 -12.76 -3.08 4.02
N TRP A 254 -13.83 -2.78 4.75
CA TRP A 254 -15.11 -3.49 4.61
C TRP A 254 -15.74 -3.27 3.22
N TRP A 255 -15.67 -2.04 2.69
CA TRP A 255 -16.17 -1.69 1.36
C TRP A 255 -15.47 -2.49 0.26
N MET A 256 -14.14 -2.57 0.31
CA MET A 256 -13.32 -3.23 -0.71
C MET A 256 -13.43 -4.75 -0.74
N ARG A 257 -14.10 -5.40 0.22
CA ARG A 257 -14.36 -6.84 0.20
C ARG A 257 -15.11 -7.32 -1.04
N ASN A 258 -15.90 -6.45 -1.65
CA ASN A 258 -16.68 -6.77 -2.84
C ASN A 258 -16.08 -6.05 -4.05
N LEU A 259 -15.24 -6.76 -4.79
CA LEU A 259 -14.52 -6.22 -5.94
C LEU A 259 -15.46 -5.69 -7.03
N LYS A 260 -16.62 -6.35 -7.27
CA LYS A 260 -17.61 -5.89 -8.24
C LYS A 260 -18.20 -4.53 -7.87
N ARG A 261 -18.51 -4.32 -6.58
CA ARG A 261 -18.99 -3.03 -6.06
C ARG A 261 -17.90 -1.96 -6.17
N THR A 262 -16.68 -2.33 -5.80
CA THR A 262 -15.52 -1.45 -5.85
C THR A 262 -15.25 -0.96 -7.27
N THR A 263 -15.19 -1.86 -8.24
CA THR A 263 -14.90 -1.50 -9.64
C THR A 263 -16.06 -0.77 -10.33
N SER A 264 -17.32 -0.95 -9.89
CA SER A 264 -18.47 -0.25 -10.48
C SER A 264 -18.53 1.24 -10.11
N LEU A 265 -18.01 1.62 -8.95
CA LEU A 265 -18.02 3.02 -8.46
C LEU A 265 -16.80 3.85 -8.87
N ARG A 266 -15.93 3.33 -9.72
CA ARG A 266 -14.73 4.04 -10.20
C ARG A 266 -15.05 5.41 -10.84
N ILE A 267 -16.11 5.46 -11.66
CA ILE A 267 -16.50 6.71 -12.35
C ILE A 267 -17.04 7.75 -11.36
N PRO A 268 -18.01 7.45 -10.48
CA PRO A 268 -18.43 8.37 -9.41
C PRO A 268 -17.27 8.90 -8.56
N PHE A 269 -16.35 8.03 -8.12
CA PHE A 269 -15.18 8.44 -7.34
C PHE A 269 -14.24 9.35 -8.15
N GLY A 270 -14.03 9.06 -9.43
CA GLY A 270 -13.23 9.91 -10.32
C GLY A 270 -13.84 11.30 -10.51
N ILE A 271 -15.16 11.37 -10.73
CA ILE A 271 -15.90 12.64 -10.86
C ILE A 271 -15.85 13.42 -9.54
N ALA A 272 -16.07 12.76 -8.41
CA ALA A 272 -15.98 13.39 -7.09
C ALA A 272 -14.59 13.96 -6.81
N ALA A 273 -13.52 13.23 -7.17
CA ALA A 273 -12.14 13.69 -7.04
C ALA A 273 -11.86 14.93 -7.88
N LEU A 274 -12.25 14.93 -9.16
CA LEU A 274 -12.10 16.09 -10.04
C LEU A 274 -12.97 17.27 -9.58
N GLY A 275 -14.19 17.00 -9.12
CA GLY A 275 -15.07 18.03 -8.56
C GLY A 275 -14.48 18.68 -7.32
N LEU A 276 -13.89 17.89 -6.42
CA LEU A 276 -13.22 18.39 -5.23
C LEU A 276 -11.98 19.23 -5.57
N MET A 277 -11.21 18.83 -6.60
CA MET A 277 -10.08 19.62 -7.10
C MET A 277 -10.55 20.92 -7.76
N ALA A 278 -11.61 20.88 -8.57
CA ALA A 278 -12.18 22.07 -9.20
C ALA A 278 -12.70 23.05 -8.14
N LEU A 279 -13.40 22.54 -7.12
CA LEU A 279 -13.84 23.35 -5.98
C LEU A 279 -12.65 24.05 -5.32
N ASN A 280 -11.57 23.32 -5.07
CA ASN A 280 -10.35 23.87 -4.47
C ASN A 280 -9.72 25.00 -5.32
N VAL A 281 -9.65 24.81 -6.64
CA VAL A 281 -9.13 25.85 -7.57
C VAL A 281 -9.95 27.14 -7.49
N VAL A 282 -11.27 27.02 -7.32
CA VAL A 282 -12.19 28.17 -7.37
C VAL A 282 -12.32 28.87 -6.02
N THR A 283 -12.34 28.13 -4.90
CA THR A 283 -12.73 28.66 -3.59
C THR A 283 -11.58 28.86 -2.62
N ALA A 284 -10.42 28.23 -2.84
CA ALA A 284 -9.30 28.32 -1.90
C ALA A 284 -8.56 29.66 -2.02
N ASP A 285 -8.26 30.25 -0.86
CA ASP A 285 -7.42 31.44 -0.77
C ASP A 285 -5.95 31.11 -1.01
N ALA A 286 -5.20 32.04 -1.58
CA ALA A 286 -3.78 31.86 -1.84
C ALA A 286 -2.97 32.17 -0.58
N VAL A 287 -2.28 31.15 -0.04
CA VAL A 287 -1.33 31.28 1.06
C VAL A 287 0.07 30.93 0.52
N PHE A 288 1.02 31.87 0.61
CA PHE A 288 2.38 31.73 0.05
C PHE A 288 2.43 31.28 -1.42
N GLY A 289 1.47 31.73 -2.23
CA GLY A 289 1.39 31.43 -3.67
C GLY A 289 0.74 30.09 -4.02
N ALA A 290 0.28 29.31 -3.07
CA ALA A 290 -0.46 28.08 -3.27
C ALA A 290 -1.86 28.14 -2.64
N ARG A 291 -2.85 27.50 -3.28
CA ARG A 291 -4.25 27.46 -2.85
C ARG A 291 -4.63 26.08 -2.33
N ASN A 292 -3.91 25.60 -1.31
CA ASN A 292 -3.98 24.19 -0.89
C ASN A 292 -5.09 23.89 0.11
N TRP A 293 -5.56 24.91 0.84
CA TRP A 293 -6.43 24.70 2.00
C TRP A 293 -7.83 25.24 1.78
N LEU A 294 -8.81 24.44 2.16
CA LEU A 294 -10.22 24.84 2.24
C LEU A 294 -10.62 24.94 3.71
N GLU A 295 -11.27 26.03 4.08
CA GLU A 295 -11.84 26.21 5.41
C GLU A 295 -13.35 25.99 5.36
N ILE A 296 -13.85 24.99 6.07
CA ILE A 296 -15.29 24.68 6.17
C ILE A 296 -15.64 24.54 7.64
N GLY A 297 -16.45 25.46 8.16
CA GLY A 297 -16.97 25.39 9.53
C GLY A 297 -15.88 25.41 10.63
N GLY A 298 -14.76 26.13 10.40
CA GLY A 298 -13.62 26.20 11.33
C GLY A 298 -12.66 25.01 11.25
N PHE A 299 -12.85 24.10 10.30
CA PHE A 299 -11.90 23.04 9.97
C PHE A 299 -11.20 23.36 8.64
N SER A 300 -9.87 23.42 8.67
CA SER A 300 -9.07 23.50 7.46
C SER A 300 -8.71 22.08 6.99
N PHE A 301 -8.94 21.79 5.72
CA PHE A 301 -8.53 20.54 5.13
C PHE A 301 -7.92 20.75 3.74
N GLN A 302 -7.02 19.87 3.35
CA GLN A 302 -6.37 19.89 2.05
C GLN A 302 -7.06 18.85 1.13
N PRO A 303 -7.82 19.29 0.11
CA PRO A 303 -8.56 18.39 -0.77
C PRO A 303 -7.68 17.37 -1.50
N SER A 304 -6.48 17.78 -1.93
CA SER A 304 -5.54 16.90 -2.63
C SER A 304 -5.15 15.65 -1.82
N GLU A 305 -5.21 15.72 -0.49
CA GLU A 305 -4.98 14.57 0.39
C GLU A 305 -6.05 13.48 0.19
N LEU A 306 -7.33 13.85 0.16
CA LEU A 306 -8.42 12.91 -0.09
C LEU A 306 -8.42 12.43 -1.55
N VAL A 307 -8.05 13.31 -2.49
CA VAL A 307 -7.93 12.95 -3.90
C VAL A 307 -6.84 11.90 -4.13
N LYS A 308 -5.76 11.83 -3.32
CA LYS A 308 -4.78 10.72 -3.38
C LYS A 308 -5.45 9.36 -3.20
N VAL A 309 -6.33 9.23 -2.22
CA VAL A 309 -7.07 7.97 -1.97
C VAL A 309 -7.97 7.61 -3.16
N ALA A 310 -8.73 8.60 -3.66
CA ALA A 310 -9.58 8.42 -4.83
C ALA A 310 -8.75 8.09 -6.08
N TYR A 311 -7.57 8.67 -6.23
CA TYR A 311 -6.66 8.43 -7.35
C TYR A 311 -6.17 6.97 -7.38
N VAL A 312 -5.73 6.44 -6.24
CA VAL A 312 -5.36 5.03 -6.09
C VAL A 312 -6.55 4.12 -6.41
N TYR A 313 -7.72 4.43 -5.87
CA TYR A 313 -8.95 3.67 -6.09
C TYR A 313 -9.35 3.63 -7.57
N VAL A 314 -9.38 4.79 -8.23
CA VAL A 314 -9.74 4.92 -9.65
C VAL A 314 -8.70 4.28 -10.55
N GLY A 315 -7.42 4.49 -10.27
CA GLY A 315 -6.31 3.92 -11.02
C GLY A 315 -6.34 2.39 -11.00
N ALA A 316 -6.41 1.79 -9.82
CA ALA A 316 -6.51 0.34 -9.66
C ALA A 316 -7.77 -0.23 -10.32
N SER A 317 -8.95 0.39 -10.09
CA SER A 317 -10.23 -0.08 -10.66
C SER A 317 -10.31 0.04 -12.18
N THR A 318 -9.63 1.03 -12.77
CA THR A 318 -9.65 1.25 -14.21
C THR A 318 -8.75 0.28 -14.93
N LEU A 319 -7.65 -0.08 -14.30
CA LEU A 319 -6.63 -0.95 -14.86
C LEU A 319 -6.79 -2.42 -14.52
N ASP A 320 -7.64 -2.77 -13.56
CA ASP A 320 -8.07 -4.14 -13.25
C ASP A 320 -8.64 -4.84 -14.52
N ARG A 321 -9.41 -4.14 -15.34
CA ARG A 321 -9.89 -4.64 -16.64
C ARG A 321 -8.85 -4.42 -17.72
N LEU A 322 -7.84 -5.26 -17.70
CA LEU A 322 -6.62 -5.27 -18.51
C LEU A 322 -6.78 -5.09 -20.04
N TYR A 323 -7.99 -5.12 -20.59
CA TYR A 323 -8.23 -5.51 -21.96
C TYR A 323 -8.88 -4.45 -22.83
N ARG A 324 -9.12 -3.26 -22.29
CA ARG A 324 -9.71 -2.20 -23.11
C ARG A 324 -8.78 -1.00 -23.14
N GLY A 325 -8.20 -0.71 -24.30
CA GLY A 325 -7.38 0.50 -24.51
C GLY A 325 -8.07 1.81 -24.10
N ARG A 326 -9.41 1.85 -24.19
CA ARG A 326 -10.22 2.98 -23.70
C ARG A 326 -10.05 3.26 -22.19
N ASN A 327 -9.83 2.23 -21.38
CA ASN A 327 -9.63 2.41 -19.93
C ASN A 327 -8.27 3.06 -19.63
N LEU A 328 -7.24 2.72 -20.39
CA LEU A 328 -5.92 3.35 -20.27
C LEU A 328 -5.98 4.83 -20.65
N ILE A 329 -6.62 5.16 -21.77
CA ILE A 329 -6.81 6.56 -22.22
C ILE A 329 -7.59 7.34 -21.15
N ALA A 330 -8.67 6.77 -20.61
CA ALA A 330 -9.46 7.42 -19.56
C ALA A 330 -8.63 7.68 -18.29
N PHE A 331 -7.75 6.74 -17.90
CA PHE A 331 -6.87 6.92 -16.74
C PHE A 331 -5.78 7.98 -17.01
N ILE A 332 -5.21 8.00 -18.21
CA ILE A 332 -4.25 9.04 -18.63
C ILE A 332 -4.92 10.43 -18.57
N ALA A 333 -6.13 10.56 -19.13
CA ALA A 333 -6.88 11.81 -19.11
C ALA A 333 -7.22 12.25 -17.67
N PHE A 334 -7.68 11.34 -16.83
CA PHE A 334 -7.93 11.60 -15.41
C PHE A 334 -6.68 12.07 -14.68
N SER A 335 -5.55 11.38 -14.89
CA SER A 335 -4.26 11.73 -14.28
C SER A 335 -3.76 13.09 -14.76
N ALA A 336 -3.87 13.38 -16.05
CA ALA A 336 -3.49 14.67 -16.61
C ALA A 336 -4.34 15.81 -16.02
N LEU A 337 -5.65 15.61 -15.88
CA LEU A 337 -6.55 16.59 -15.24
C LEU A 337 -6.18 16.84 -13.78
N CYS A 338 -5.86 15.79 -13.01
CA CYS A 338 -5.41 15.94 -11.63
C CYS A 338 -4.11 16.74 -11.55
N VAL A 339 -3.10 16.42 -12.38
CA VAL A 339 -1.81 17.12 -12.38
C VAL A 339 -1.98 18.58 -12.83
N VAL A 340 -2.80 18.85 -13.84
CA VAL A 340 -3.10 20.23 -14.28
C VAL A 340 -3.81 21.01 -13.18
N ALA A 341 -4.78 20.42 -12.49
CA ALA A 341 -5.45 21.07 -11.37
C ALA A 341 -4.48 21.41 -10.24
N LEU A 342 -3.56 20.48 -9.88
CA LEU A 342 -2.51 20.73 -8.88
C LEU A 342 -1.54 21.83 -9.32
N ALA A 343 -1.18 21.88 -10.61
CA ALA A 343 -0.34 22.95 -11.15
C ALA A 343 -1.05 24.32 -11.10
N LEU A 344 -2.38 24.37 -11.30
CA LEU A 344 -3.19 25.60 -11.16
C LEU A 344 -3.28 26.03 -9.69
N ILE A 345 -3.42 25.08 -8.77
CA ILE A 345 -3.42 25.31 -7.31
C ILE A 345 -2.04 25.82 -6.84
N GLY A 346 -0.97 25.43 -7.54
CA GLY A 346 0.41 25.76 -7.16
C GLY A 346 1.07 24.68 -6.27
N ASP A 347 0.47 23.49 -6.15
CA ASP A 347 1.01 22.37 -5.35
C ASP A 347 1.82 21.40 -6.24
N PHE A 348 3.06 21.79 -6.54
CA PHE A 348 3.93 20.97 -7.38
C PHE A 348 4.51 19.75 -6.64
N GLY A 349 4.63 19.82 -5.32
CA GLY A 349 5.04 18.67 -4.51
C GLY A 349 4.04 17.52 -4.65
N THR A 350 2.77 17.82 -4.45
CA THR A 350 1.69 16.83 -4.64
C THR A 350 1.54 16.42 -6.11
N ALA A 351 1.73 17.33 -7.07
CA ALA A 351 1.73 16.99 -8.50
C ALA A 351 2.81 15.94 -8.85
N LEU A 352 4.01 16.07 -8.28
CA LEU A 352 5.08 15.09 -8.45
C LEU A 352 4.69 13.72 -7.85
N ILE A 353 4.05 13.70 -6.69
CA ILE A 353 3.56 12.45 -6.06
C ILE A 353 2.56 11.75 -6.98
N PHE A 354 1.58 12.48 -7.52
CA PHE A 354 0.61 11.95 -8.47
C PHE A 354 1.26 11.43 -9.75
N PHE A 355 2.26 12.15 -10.24
CA PHE A 355 3.00 11.73 -11.43
C PHE A 355 3.77 10.43 -11.20
N VAL A 356 4.51 10.30 -10.09
CA VAL A 356 5.22 9.04 -9.76
C VAL A 356 4.23 7.90 -9.56
N CYS A 357 3.10 8.15 -8.89
CA CYS A 357 2.03 7.15 -8.74
C CYS A 357 1.49 6.72 -10.12
N PHE A 358 1.28 7.67 -11.04
CA PHE A 358 0.90 7.39 -12.44
C PHE A 358 1.92 6.49 -13.13
N LEU A 359 3.22 6.77 -12.98
CA LEU A 359 4.28 5.94 -13.58
C LEU A 359 4.24 4.51 -13.05
N VAL A 360 4.11 4.34 -11.74
CA VAL A 360 4.05 3.00 -11.11
C VAL A 360 2.84 2.23 -11.60
N ILE A 361 1.65 2.84 -11.57
CA ILE A 361 0.41 2.21 -12.03
C ILE A 361 0.51 1.85 -13.53
N SER A 362 1.02 2.77 -14.35
CA SER A 362 1.17 2.57 -15.79
C SER A 362 2.21 1.49 -16.11
N PHE A 363 3.31 1.42 -15.36
CA PHE A 363 4.32 0.38 -15.51
C PHE A 363 3.79 -1.00 -15.14
N MET A 364 3.14 -1.12 -13.97
CA MET A 364 2.51 -2.39 -13.57
C MET A 364 1.52 -2.90 -14.60
N ARG A 365 0.88 -1.98 -15.32
CA ARG A 365 -0.08 -2.28 -16.38
C ARG A 365 0.58 -2.69 -17.70
N SER A 366 1.54 -1.90 -18.17
CA SER A 366 2.12 -2.06 -19.51
C SER A 366 3.27 -3.06 -19.54
N GLY A 367 3.99 -3.23 -18.43
CA GLY A 367 5.26 -3.95 -18.37
C GLY A 367 6.36 -3.33 -19.26
N SER A 368 6.09 -2.17 -19.88
CA SER A 368 6.96 -1.53 -20.87
C SER A 368 7.78 -0.39 -20.26
N ILE A 369 9.07 -0.58 -20.20
CA ILE A 369 10.02 0.45 -19.77
C ILE A 369 10.00 1.64 -20.73
N ALA A 370 9.79 1.43 -22.03
CA ALA A 370 9.70 2.49 -23.02
C ALA A 370 8.56 3.47 -22.73
N THR A 371 7.41 2.99 -22.26
CA THR A 371 6.28 3.84 -21.85
C THR A 371 6.65 4.73 -20.67
N VAL A 372 7.41 4.18 -19.70
CA VAL A 372 7.91 4.93 -18.54
C VAL A 372 8.90 6.03 -18.98
N PHE A 373 9.84 5.71 -19.86
CA PHE A 373 10.77 6.68 -20.39
C PHE A 373 10.07 7.82 -21.15
N LEU A 374 9.08 7.49 -21.99
CA LEU A 374 8.30 8.50 -22.72
C LEU A 374 7.56 9.43 -21.75
N ALA A 375 6.95 8.87 -20.72
CA ALA A 375 6.22 9.65 -19.71
C ALA A 375 7.18 10.55 -18.91
N ILE A 376 8.36 10.04 -18.49
CA ILE A 376 9.38 10.83 -17.79
C ILE A 376 9.89 11.96 -18.68
N SER A 377 10.16 11.70 -19.96
CA SER A 377 10.62 12.71 -20.91
C SER A 377 9.58 13.82 -21.10
N GLY A 378 8.30 13.44 -21.23
CA GLY A 378 7.20 14.40 -21.32
C GLY A 378 7.02 15.25 -20.06
N ALA A 379 7.14 14.62 -18.89
CA ALA A 379 7.09 15.34 -17.61
C ALA A 379 8.31 16.22 -17.39
N GLY A 380 9.49 15.79 -17.81
CA GLY A 380 10.71 16.62 -17.78
C GLY A 380 10.55 17.90 -18.61
N LEU A 381 9.99 17.79 -19.81
CA LEU A 381 9.65 18.95 -20.64
C LEU A 381 8.61 19.85 -19.98
N ALA A 382 7.53 19.27 -19.44
CA ALA A 382 6.49 20.04 -18.74
C ALA A 382 7.05 20.74 -17.49
N GLY A 383 7.93 20.07 -16.72
CA GLY A 383 8.63 20.64 -15.58
C GLY A 383 9.54 21.81 -15.97
N PHE A 384 10.31 21.64 -17.04
CA PHE A 384 11.15 22.72 -17.58
C PHE A 384 10.31 23.94 -17.98
N LEU A 385 9.18 23.75 -18.66
CA LEU A 385 8.25 24.82 -19.00
C LEU A 385 7.64 25.46 -17.75
N ALA A 386 7.28 24.67 -16.74
CA ALA A 386 6.73 25.18 -15.49
C ALA A 386 7.74 26.06 -14.73
N ILE A 387 9.00 25.67 -14.66
CA ILE A 387 10.10 26.46 -14.07
C ILE A 387 10.27 27.79 -14.83
N SER A 388 10.19 27.75 -16.17
CA SER A 388 10.36 28.93 -17.01
C SER A 388 9.21 29.94 -16.86
N VAL A 389 8.00 29.48 -16.54
CA VAL A 389 6.77 30.33 -16.48
C VAL A 389 6.43 30.79 -15.06
N LYS A 390 6.75 30.00 -14.04
CA LYS A 390 6.38 30.26 -12.64
C LYS A 390 7.60 30.68 -11.80
N PRO A 391 7.75 31.99 -11.49
CA PRO A 391 8.95 32.50 -10.79
C PRO A 391 9.22 31.85 -9.42
N TYR A 392 8.19 31.51 -8.66
CA TYR A 392 8.36 30.92 -7.34
C TYR A 392 8.93 29.49 -7.38
N ILE A 393 8.69 28.74 -8.48
CA ILE A 393 9.30 27.43 -8.68
C ILE A 393 10.79 27.62 -9.00
N ALA A 394 11.09 28.53 -9.91
CA ALA A 394 12.48 28.89 -10.25
C ALA A 394 13.27 29.31 -9.00
N GLN A 395 12.65 30.08 -8.09
CA GLN A 395 13.26 30.47 -6.82
C GLN A 395 13.60 29.28 -5.92
N ARG A 396 12.70 28.28 -5.77
CA ARG A 396 12.97 27.08 -4.98
C ARG A 396 14.14 26.26 -5.55
N PHE A 397 14.23 26.15 -6.88
CA PHE A 397 15.38 25.51 -7.53
C PHE A 397 16.67 26.33 -7.41
N ALA A 398 16.58 27.64 -7.46
CA ALA A 398 17.75 28.52 -7.28
C ALA A 398 18.31 28.51 -5.85
N THR A 399 17.44 28.31 -4.86
CA THR A 399 17.84 28.22 -3.44
C THR A 399 18.39 26.83 -3.08
N TRP A 400 17.98 25.79 -3.79
CA TRP A 400 18.41 24.41 -3.54
C TRP A 400 19.92 24.24 -3.65
N GLY A 401 20.54 23.67 -2.63
CA GLY A 401 21.97 23.52 -2.48
C GLY A 401 22.70 24.80 -2.04
N HIS A 402 22.01 25.95 -1.95
CA HIS A 402 22.56 27.26 -1.61
C HIS A 402 21.84 27.92 -0.42
N VAL A 403 21.11 27.14 0.40
CA VAL A 403 20.27 27.67 1.50
C VAL A 403 21.06 28.43 2.57
N TRP A 404 22.37 28.15 2.70
CA TRP A 404 23.26 28.85 3.63
C TRP A 404 23.71 30.21 3.15
N GLU A 405 23.52 30.57 1.88
CA GLU A 405 23.81 31.89 1.34
C GLU A 405 22.67 32.88 1.67
N ASP A 406 21.47 32.38 1.94
CA ASP A 406 20.28 33.20 2.22
C ASP A 406 19.50 32.68 3.46
N VAL A 407 20.18 32.69 4.61
CA VAL A 407 19.69 32.09 5.88
C VAL A 407 18.45 32.79 6.45
N TYR A 408 18.24 34.07 6.12
CA TYR A 408 17.19 34.91 6.70
C TYR A 408 15.93 35.06 5.84
N ASP A 409 15.96 34.62 4.57
CA ASP A 409 14.83 34.71 3.64
C ASP A 409 14.50 33.32 3.05
N LYS A 410 15.02 33.00 1.90
CA LYS A 410 14.61 31.79 1.13
C LYS A 410 15.12 30.48 1.74
N GLY A 411 16.28 30.47 2.36
CA GLY A 411 16.87 29.33 3.08
C GLY A 411 16.45 29.21 4.53
N TYR A 412 15.59 30.09 5.05
CA TYR A 412 15.28 30.19 6.49
C TYR A 412 14.78 28.86 7.07
N GLN A 413 13.76 28.24 6.49
CA GLN A 413 13.18 27.03 7.04
C GLN A 413 14.15 25.83 7.01
N GLN A 414 14.87 25.64 5.90
CA GLN A 414 15.79 24.51 5.73
C GLN A 414 17.03 24.64 6.63
N THR A 415 17.60 25.84 6.74
CA THR A 415 18.76 26.06 7.62
C THR A 415 18.39 25.86 9.10
N ARG A 416 17.17 26.28 9.50
CA ARG A 416 16.64 25.99 10.85
C ARG A 416 16.41 24.51 11.06
N ALA A 417 15.80 23.81 10.10
CA ALA A 417 15.58 22.38 10.16
C ALA A 417 16.88 21.59 10.31
N MET A 418 17.91 21.88 9.47
CA MET A 418 19.22 21.22 9.55
C MET A 418 19.94 21.53 10.88
N SER A 419 19.90 22.79 11.33
CA SER A 419 20.51 23.20 12.61
C SER A 419 19.84 22.49 13.80
N ALA A 420 18.51 22.39 13.79
CA ALA A 420 17.75 21.70 14.83
C ALA A 420 18.05 20.20 14.83
N ALA A 421 18.01 19.56 13.65
CA ALA A 421 18.32 18.14 13.52
C ALA A 421 19.74 17.80 14.01
N ALA A 422 20.73 18.64 13.68
CA ALA A 422 22.10 18.49 14.17
C ALA A 422 22.20 18.68 15.70
N SER A 423 21.43 19.62 16.27
CA SER A 423 21.45 19.93 17.70
C SER A 423 20.85 18.81 18.58
N GLY A 424 19.98 17.96 18.03
CA GLY A 424 19.41 16.81 18.74
C GLY A 424 20.38 15.64 18.93
N GLY A 425 21.43 15.55 18.08
CA GLY A 425 22.39 14.45 18.14
C GLY A 425 21.72 13.08 17.97
N LEU A 426 22.31 12.04 18.59
CA LEU A 426 21.80 10.68 18.48
C LEU A 426 20.55 10.42 19.35
N PHE A 427 20.44 11.08 20.51
CA PHE A 427 19.49 10.73 21.56
C PHE A 427 18.40 11.79 21.79
N GLY A 428 18.50 12.95 21.16
CA GLY A 428 17.54 14.03 21.28
C GLY A 428 17.66 14.85 22.57
N LYS A 429 16.97 16.00 22.59
CA LYS A 429 16.89 16.89 23.75
C LYS A 429 15.81 16.46 24.75
N GLY A 430 14.89 15.61 24.35
CA GLY A 430 13.66 15.22 25.04
C GLY A 430 12.42 15.77 24.34
N ALA A 431 11.30 15.03 24.42
CA ALA A 431 10.05 15.42 23.79
C ALA A 431 9.57 16.79 24.32
N GLY A 432 9.30 17.73 23.43
CA GLY A 432 8.94 19.11 23.78
C GLY A 432 10.11 20.02 24.13
N GLY A 433 11.35 19.50 24.19
CA GLY A 433 12.57 20.27 24.51
C GLY A 433 13.23 20.94 23.29
N GLY A 434 12.69 20.75 22.10
CA GLY A 434 13.18 21.38 20.86
C GLY A 434 12.70 22.82 20.71
N TRP A 435 13.42 23.60 19.92
CA TRP A 435 13.06 24.98 19.56
C TRP A 435 12.47 25.09 18.14
N LEU A 436 12.70 24.06 17.29
CA LEU A 436 12.20 24.06 15.90
C LEU A 436 10.67 24.12 15.86
N LYS A 437 9.99 23.61 16.89
CA LYS A 437 8.53 23.64 17.03
C LYS A 437 7.90 25.03 16.92
N ASP A 438 8.67 26.11 17.20
CA ASP A 438 8.23 27.50 17.13
C ASP A 438 8.35 28.11 15.73
N ILE A 439 8.95 27.37 14.79
CA ILE A 439 9.10 27.80 13.40
C ILE A 439 7.84 27.42 12.60
N PHE A 440 7.40 28.33 11.73
CA PHE A 440 6.23 28.12 10.88
C PHE A 440 6.35 26.82 10.07
N ALA A 441 5.26 26.03 10.06
CA ALA A 441 5.16 24.73 9.37
C ALA A 441 6.15 23.64 9.82
N ALA A 442 6.83 23.79 10.95
CA ALA A 442 7.75 22.76 11.47
C ALA A 442 7.03 21.44 11.73
N ASN A 443 5.79 21.50 12.26
CA ASN A 443 4.97 20.33 12.61
C ASN A 443 4.28 19.67 11.40
N THR A 444 4.44 20.21 10.19
CA THR A 444 3.90 19.66 8.94
C THR A 444 5.02 19.27 7.98
N ASP A 445 5.87 20.20 7.62
CA ASP A 445 6.80 20.09 6.49
C ASP A 445 8.22 19.70 6.93
N MET A 446 8.60 19.98 8.20
CA MET A 446 9.93 19.71 8.75
C MET A 446 9.88 18.71 9.92
N VAL A 447 8.86 17.88 9.97
CA VAL A 447 8.61 16.92 11.06
C VAL A 447 9.81 16.00 11.30
N TYR A 448 10.52 15.59 10.26
CA TYR A 448 11.73 14.79 10.39
C TYR A 448 12.78 15.50 11.25
N ALA A 449 13.00 16.79 11.01
CA ALA A 449 13.96 17.59 11.77
C ALA A 449 13.50 17.82 13.23
N VAL A 450 12.19 18.00 13.46
CA VAL A 450 11.62 18.09 14.83
C VAL A 450 11.88 16.79 15.60
N ILE A 451 11.63 15.63 14.99
CA ILE A 451 11.90 14.33 15.62
C ILE A 451 13.41 14.14 15.85
N CYS A 452 14.27 14.54 14.91
CA CYS A 452 15.72 14.52 15.13
C CYS A 452 16.12 15.38 16.33
N GLU A 453 15.57 16.58 16.46
CA GLU A 453 15.89 17.49 17.57
C GLU A 453 15.39 16.96 18.91
N GLU A 454 14.13 16.57 19.00
CA GLU A 454 13.49 16.20 20.25
C GLU A 454 13.80 14.77 20.69
N LEU A 455 13.68 13.79 19.78
CA LEU A 455 13.81 12.36 20.09
C LEU A 455 15.12 11.74 19.62
N GLY A 456 15.89 12.48 18.82
CA GLY A 456 17.20 12.07 18.33
C GLY A 456 17.18 11.33 17.00
N LEU A 457 18.36 11.29 16.38
CA LEU A 457 18.53 10.70 15.05
C LEU A 457 18.13 9.23 15.00
N ILE A 458 18.37 8.45 16.07
CA ILE A 458 18.06 7.00 16.05
C ILE A 458 16.55 6.77 15.94
N ILE A 459 15.72 7.51 16.69
CA ILE A 459 14.25 7.39 16.58
C ILE A 459 13.77 7.94 15.23
N ALA A 460 14.36 9.02 14.71
CA ALA A 460 14.07 9.52 13.37
C ALA A 460 14.38 8.48 12.29
N MET A 461 15.48 7.74 12.41
CA MET A 461 15.79 6.62 11.51
C MET A 461 14.82 5.45 11.69
N CYS A 462 14.39 5.13 12.91
CA CYS A 462 13.33 4.14 13.14
C CYS A 462 12.00 4.56 12.49
N MET A 463 11.67 5.85 12.51
CA MET A 463 10.50 6.41 11.82
C MET A 463 10.57 6.18 10.31
N VAL A 464 11.72 6.45 9.67
CA VAL A 464 11.96 6.17 8.25
C VAL A 464 11.86 4.66 7.98
N MET A 465 12.50 3.83 8.81
CA MET A 465 12.48 2.38 8.70
C MET A 465 11.07 1.78 8.86
N ALA A 466 10.18 2.42 9.62
CA ALA A 466 8.78 1.98 9.72
C ALA A 466 8.06 2.10 8.38
N VAL A 467 8.23 3.20 7.64
CA VAL A 467 7.65 3.37 6.30
C VAL A 467 8.28 2.40 5.29
N LEU A 468 9.61 2.19 5.35
CA LEU A 468 10.29 1.20 4.51
C LEU A 468 9.83 -0.23 4.82
N THR A 469 9.50 -0.53 6.07
CA THR A 469 8.93 -1.83 6.47
C THR A 469 7.51 -2.01 5.90
N LEU A 470 6.69 -0.95 5.86
CA LEU A 470 5.40 -0.98 5.14
C LEU A 470 5.60 -1.23 3.63
N ALA A 471 6.62 -0.64 3.02
CA ALA A 471 6.95 -0.90 1.62
C ALA A 471 7.39 -2.36 1.40
N PHE A 472 8.21 -2.90 2.27
CA PHE A 472 8.59 -4.31 2.24
C PHE A 472 7.37 -5.23 2.39
N PHE A 473 6.46 -4.92 3.31
CA PHE A 473 5.18 -5.62 3.45
C PHE A 473 4.38 -5.60 2.14
N ALA A 474 4.25 -4.43 1.49
CA ALA A 474 3.53 -4.30 0.23
C ALA A 474 4.15 -5.16 -0.88
N VAL A 475 5.48 -5.10 -1.07
CA VAL A 475 6.18 -5.90 -2.09
C VAL A 475 5.93 -7.39 -1.90
N ARG A 476 5.99 -7.84 -0.65
CA ARG A 476 5.72 -9.24 -0.32
C ARG A 476 4.27 -9.64 -0.59
N SER A 477 3.31 -8.79 -0.16
CA SER A 477 1.89 -9.05 -0.34
C SER A 477 1.46 -9.03 -1.81
N VAL A 478 2.08 -8.17 -2.63
CA VAL A 478 1.75 -8.03 -4.05
C VAL A 478 2.18 -9.24 -4.87
N ARG A 479 3.30 -9.88 -4.50
CA ARG A 479 3.84 -11.04 -5.23
C ARG A 479 2.82 -12.17 -5.39
N ASP A 480 2.05 -12.45 -4.34
CA ASP A 480 1.11 -13.56 -4.28
C ASP A 480 -0.34 -13.05 -4.13
N CYS A 481 -0.62 -11.83 -4.58
CA CYS A 481 -1.91 -11.17 -4.39
C CYS A 481 -3.01 -11.83 -5.23
N ARG A 482 -4.21 -11.96 -4.64
CA ARG A 482 -5.37 -12.63 -5.26
C ARG A 482 -5.92 -11.92 -6.50
N SER A 483 -5.85 -10.59 -6.54
CA SER A 483 -6.38 -9.78 -7.64
C SER A 483 -5.43 -8.65 -8.03
N ALA A 484 -5.34 -8.39 -9.32
CA ALA A 484 -4.59 -7.30 -9.90
C ALA A 484 -4.99 -5.92 -9.32
N TYR A 485 -6.29 -5.75 -8.99
CA TYR A 485 -6.79 -4.54 -8.34
C TYR A 485 -6.05 -4.24 -7.03
N TYR A 486 -5.98 -5.21 -6.12
CA TYR A 486 -5.32 -5.01 -4.82
C TYR A 486 -3.81 -4.85 -4.96
N ALA A 487 -3.20 -5.58 -5.90
CA ALA A 487 -1.78 -5.45 -6.19
C ALA A 487 -1.42 -4.04 -6.67
N ILE A 488 -2.16 -3.52 -7.66
CA ILE A 488 -1.95 -2.17 -8.20
C ILE A 488 -2.21 -1.12 -7.12
N ALA A 489 -3.30 -1.27 -6.34
CA ALA A 489 -3.64 -0.32 -5.28
C ALA A 489 -2.57 -0.27 -4.17
N ALA A 490 -2.01 -1.41 -3.78
CA ALA A 490 -0.94 -1.48 -2.79
C ALA A 490 0.36 -0.84 -3.30
N CYS A 491 0.78 -1.13 -4.54
CA CYS A 491 1.96 -0.50 -5.14
C CYS A 491 1.78 1.01 -5.31
N ALA A 492 0.60 1.45 -5.76
CA ALA A 492 0.27 2.87 -5.88
C ALA A 492 0.32 3.58 -4.53
N THR A 493 -0.28 2.99 -3.50
CA THR A 493 -0.23 3.50 -2.12
C THR A 493 1.21 3.66 -1.64
N MET A 494 2.03 2.62 -1.78
CA MET A 494 3.41 2.70 -1.32
C MET A 494 4.26 3.66 -2.13
N SER A 495 4.01 3.81 -3.44
CA SER A 495 4.69 4.84 -4.23
C SER A 495 4.40 6.25 -3.72
N ILE A 496 3.14 6.55 -3.38
CA ILE A 496 2.75 7.83 -2.76
C ILE A 496 3.51 8.04 -1.44
N MET A 497 3.44 7.06 -0.52
CA MET A 497 4.06 7.17 0.80
C MET A 497 5.58 7.30 0.75
N LEU A 498 6.26 6.55 -0.15
CA LEU A 498 7.70 6.62 -0.32
C LEU A 498 8.16 7.95 -0.91
N VAL A 499 7.42 8.49 -1.88
CA VAL A 499 7.73 9.82 -2.44
C VAL A 499 7.49 10.91 -1.40
N GLN A 500 6.41 10.85 -0.63
CA GLN A 500 6.18 11.77 0.49
C GLN A 500 7.31 11.71 1.51
N LEU A 501 7.72 10.50 1.92
CA LEU A 501 8.87 10.28 2.79
C LEU A 501 10.14 10.95 2.24
N ALA A 502 10.46 10.66 0.97
CA ALA A 502 11.67 11.19 0.33
C ALA A 502 11.64 12.72 0.24
N LEU A 503 10.53 13.31 -0.18
CA LEU A 503 10.38 14.76 -0.31
C LEU A 503 10.42 15.47 1.06
N ASN A 504 9.86 14.87 2.12
CA ASN A 504 9.92 15.46 3.45
C ASN A 504 11.32 15.38 4.06
N VAL A 505 11.94 14.20 4.07
CA VAL A 505 13.27 13.99 4.67
C VAL A 505 14.34 14.73 3.88
N PHE A 506 14.43 14.48 2.58
CA PHE A 506 15.50 15.06 1.75
C PHE A 506 15.27 16.54 1.46
N GLY A 507 14.01 17.00 1.45
CA GLY A 507 13.69 18.43 1.35
C GLY A 507 14.10 19.21 2.60
N SER A 508 13.87 18.66 3.80
CA SER A 508 14.30 19.29 5.07
C SER A 508 15.83 19.36 5.21
N LEU A 509 16.56 18.45 4.55
CA LEU A 509 18.02 18.34 4.60
C LEU A 509 18.74 18.99 3.40
N ASP A 510 18.02 19.73 2.56
CA ASP A 510 18.54 20.38 1.34
C ASP A 510 19.16 19.42 0.31
N ILE A 511 18.82 18.11 0.38
CA ILE A 511 19.22 17.11 -0.62
C ILE A 511 18.31 17.20 -1.85
N LEU A 512 17.02 17.50 -1.64
CA LEU A 512 16.03 17.80 -2.67
C LEU A 512 15.47 19.21 -2.47
N PRO A 513 14.88 19.84 -3.51
CA PRO A 513 14.18 21.10 -3.34
C PRO A 513 13.06 20.98 -2.30
N PHE A 514 12.94 21.96 -1.42
CA PHE A 514 11.92 21.96 -0.36
C PHE A 514 10.52 22.16 -0.95
N THR A 515 9.66 21.18 -0.78
CA THR A 515 8.34 21.14 -1.42
C THR A 515 7.17 21.33 -0.47
N GLY A 516 7.37 21.29 0.86
CA GLY A 516 6.29 21.40 1.84
C GLY A 516 5.34 20.19 1.83
N VAL A 517 5.85 18.99 1.57
CA VAL A 517 5.08 17.75 1.55
C VAL A 517 5.09 17.11 2.93
N THR A 518 3.94 16.60 3.36
CA THR A 518 3.75 15.95 4.67
C THR A 518 4.44 14.58 4.76
N PHE A 519 4.99 14.24 5.92
CA PHE A 519 5.49 12.90 6.23
C PHE A 519 4.31 11.96 6.56
N PRO A 520 4.22 10.76 5.94
CA PRO A 520 3.09 9.86 6.14
C PRO A 520 2.84 9.51 7.62
N PHE A 521 1.61 9.62 8.10
CA PHE A 521 1.13 9.38 9.47
C PHE A 521 1.69 10.29 10.56
N VAL A 522 2.79 11.02 10.32
CA VAL A 522 3.52 11.79 11.36
C VAL A 522 3.20 13.27 11.30
N SER A 523 3.20 13.88 10.12
CA SER A 523 2.91 15.31 9.99
C SER A 523 1.56 15.67 10.57
N ARG A 524 1.51 16.79 11.31
CA ARG A 524 0.26 17.37 11.78
C ARG A 524 -0.56 17.82 10.59
N GLY A 525 -1.69 17.16 10.36
CA GLY A 525 -2.62 17.51 9.30
C GLY A 525 -3.78 16.51 9.30
N GLY A 526 -5.00 17.00 9.59
CA GLY A 526 -6.15 16.12 9.70
C GLY A 526 -6.43 15.36 8.40
N SER A 527 -6.39 16.02 7.27
CA SER A 527 -6.60 15.42 5.95
C SER A 527 -5.49 14.43 5.56
N SER A 528 -4.23 14.73 5.91
CA SER A 528 -3.10 13.84 5.65
C SER A 528 -3.18 12.55 6.46
N LEU A 529 -3.52 12.64 7.75
CA LEU A 529 -3.71 11.48 8.62
C LEU A 529 -4.85 10.60 8.12
N LEU A 530 -6.00 11.21 7.75
CA LEU A 530 -7.15 10.52 7.18
C LEU A 530 -6.76 9.77 5.90
N SER A 531 -6.05 10.42 4.97
CA SER A 531 -5.65 9.81 3.71
C SER A 531 -4.68 8.66 3.91
N CYS A 532 -3.69 8.79 4.81
CA CYS A 532 -2.73 7.73 5.10
C CYS A 532 -3.40 6.49 5.69
N TRP A 533 -4.31 6.64 6.65
CA TRP A 533 -5.07 5.52 7.20
C TRP A 533 -6.01 4.89 6.18
N MET A 534 -6.68 5.69 5.35
CA MET A 534 -7.50 5.15 4.25
C MET A 534 -6.65 4.38 3.24
N MET A 535 -5.46 4.89 2.89
CA MET A 535 -4.54 4.20 2.00
C MET A 535 -4.00 2.89 2.61
N LEU A 536 -3.83 2.79 3.93
CA LEU A 536 -3.45 1.55 4.61
C LEU A 536 -4.46 0.42 4.35
N ALA A 537 -5.74 0.74 4.11
CA ALA A 537 -6.74 -0.27 3.77
C ALA A 537 -6.44 -0.99 2.44
N PHE A 538 -5.84 -0.32 1.46
CA PHE A 538 -5.40 -0.95 0.21
C PHE A 538 -4.29 -1.97 0.47
N LEU A 539 -3.31 -1.62 1.33
CA LEU A 539 -2.25 -2.54 1.73
C LEU A 539 -2.82 -3.77 2.45
N LYS A 540 -3.78 -3.55 3.34
CA LYS A 540 -4.43 -4.63 4.09
C LYS A 540 -5.28 -5.55 3.21
N CYS A 541 -5.88 -5.03 2.14
CA CYS A 541 -6.59 -5.84 1.15
C CYS A 541 -5.64 -6.68 0.29
N ALA A 542 -4.43 -6.18 0.03
CA ALA A 542 -3.42 -6.91 -0.73
C ALA A 542 -2.76 -8.04 0.07
N ASP A 543 -2.90 -8.04 1.41
CA ASP A 543 -2.34 -9.08 2.27
C ASP A 543 -2.84 -10.47 1.83
N ASN A 544 -1.92 -11.38 1.57
CA ASN A 544 -2.19 -12.71 1.07
C ASN A 544 -2.66 -13.67 2.17
N ARG A 545 -2.35 -13.36 3.42
CA ARG A 545 -2.75 -14.17 4.57
C ARG A 545 -4.28 -14.11 4.75
N ARG A 546 -4.95 -15.28 4.74
CA ARG A 546 -6.41 -15.35 4.88
C ARG A 546 -6.91 -14.72 6.17
N SER A 547 -6.19 -14.97 7.26
CA SER A 547 -6.50 -14.45 8.59
C SER A 547 -6.21 -12.96 8.75
N ALA A 548 -5.50 -12.30 7.81
CA ALA A 548 -5.09 -10.90 7.91
C ALA A 548 -5.80 -10.00 6.90
N SER A 549 -6.08 -10.49 5.69
CA SER A 549 -6.61 -9.70 4.58
C SER A 549 -8.05 -9.22 4.76
N PHE A 550 -8.33 -7.97 4.40
CA PHE A 550 -9.71 -7.47 4.30
C PHE A 550 -10.46 -8.00 3.08
N ALA A 551 -9.77 -8.42 2.03
CA ALA A 551 -10.39 -8.89 0.78
C ALA A 551 -11.18 -10.19 0.96
N VAL A 552 -10.85 -11.01 1.94
CA VAL A 552 -11.50 -12.31 2.17
C VAL A 552 -12.64 -12.18 3.16
N ARG A 553 -13.80 -12.74 2.80
CA ARG A 553 -14.90 -12.89 3.75
C ARG A 553 -14.51 -13.99 4.76
N SER A 554 -14.64 -13.69 6.05
CA SER A 554 -14.64 -14.73 7.08
C SER A 554 -15.74 -15.72 6.73
N VAL A 555 -15.39 -16.99 6.53
CA VAL A 555 -16.38 -18.03 6.24
C VAL A 555 -17.21 -18.22 7.50
N LYS A 556 -18.36 -17.54 7.60
CA LYS A 556 -19.44 -18.06 8.39
C LYS A 556 -19.72 -19.43 7.80
N LYS A 557 -19.73 -20.48 8.62
CA LYS A 557 -20.22 -21.81 8.25
C LYS A 557 -21.54 -21.63 7.50
N ILE A 558 -21.47 -21.56 6.17
CA ILE A 558 -22.64 -21.68 5.34
C ILE A 558 -23.00 -23.14 5.48
N LYS A 559 -24.10 -23.40 6.19
CA LYS A 559 -24.81 -24.68 6.17
C LYS A 559 -25.39 -24.85 4.76
N ASN A 560 -24.58 -25.14 3.78
CA ASN A 560 -24.99 -25.68 2.49
C ASN A 560 -24.54 -27.14 2.44
N LYS A 561 -25.16 -27.95 3.28
CA LYS A 561 -24.92 -29.36 3.37
C LYS A 561 -25.44 -30.15 2.14
N VAL A 562 -26.25 -29.53 1.29
CA VAL A 562 -26.93 -30.23 0.19
C VAL A 562 -26.13 -30.10 -1.16
N ARG A 563 -25.28 -29.09 -1.32
CA ARG A 563 -24.56 -28.88 -2.58
C ARG A 563 -23.12 -29.42 -2.58
N ASP A 564 -22.57 -29.62 -1.38
CA ASP A 564 -21.23 -30.22 -1.25
C ASP A 564 -21.29 -31.75 -1.40
N ASP A 565 -22.43 -32.39 -0.99
CA ASP A 565 -22.63 -33.83 -1.09
C ASP A 565 -22.86 -34.27 -2.57
N GLU A 566 -23.60 -33.49 -3.39
CA GLU A 566 -23.76 -33.75 -4.83
C GLU A 566 -22.44 -33.59 -5.63
N PHE A 567 -21.58 -32.65 -5.22
CA PHE A 567 -20.31 -32.43 -5.88
C PHE A 567 -19.22 -33.45 -5.48
N GLU A 568 -19.31 -34.01 -4.25
CA GLU A 568 -18.45 -35.10 -3.78
C GLU A 568 -18.82 -36.43 -4.44
N GLU A 569 -20.11 -36.71 -4.70
CA GLU A 569 -20.57 -37.91 -5.41
C GLU A 569 -20.10 -37.86 -6.88
N GLU A 570 -20.32 -36.75 -7.59
CA GLU A 570 -19.92 -36.58 -8.99
C GLU A 570 -18.37 -36.60 -9.18
N TYR A 571 -17.62 -36.11 -8.18
CA TYR A 571 -16.16 -36.10 -8.19
C TYR A 571 -15.57 -37.48 -7.89
N ASN A 572 -16.16 -38.24 -6.97
CA ASN A 572 -15.73 -39.60 -6.66
C ASN A 572 -16.09 -40.55 -7.81
N GLU A 573 -17.24 -40.38 -8.46
CA GLU A 573 -17.65 -41.15 -9.65
C GLU A 573 -16.65 -40.94 -10.81
N PHE A 574 -16.10 -39.72 -10.97
CA PHE A 574 -15.08 -39.41 -11.97
C PHE A 574 -13.69 -39.99 -11.65
N LEU A 575 -13.36 -40.18 -10.38
CA LEU A 575 -12.11 -40.81 -9.96
C LEU A 575 -12.19 -42.35 -10.00
N ASP A 576 -13.35 -42.92 -9.70
CA ASP A 576 -13.58 -44.36 -9.75
C ASP A 576 -13.55 -44.89 -11.19
N ASP A 577 -14.02 -44.13 -12.17
CA ASP A 577 -13.90 -44.46 -13.61
C ASP A 577 -12.45 -44.45 -14.11
N ASP A 578 -11.55 -43.62 -13.53
CA ASP A 578 -10.12 -43.58 -13.90
C ASP A 578 -9.28 -44.65 -13.12
N GLU A 579 -9.75 -45.17 -11.95
CA GLU A 579 -9.04 -46.21 -11.19
C GLU A 579 -9.18 -47.61 -11.78
N GLU A 580 -10.20 -47.89 -12.61
CA GLU A 580 -10.30 -49.20 -13.30
C GLU A 580 -9.30 -49.36 -14.48
N GLU A 581 -8.63 -48.30 -14.93
CA GLU A 581 -7.70 -48.36 -16.08
C GLU A 581 -6.20 -48.17 -15.72
N TYR A 582 -5.82 -47.85 -14.44
CA TYR A 582 -4.43 -47.62 -14.03
C TYR A 582 -4.06 -48.14 -12.65
N GLU A 583 -3.86 -49.46 -12.52
CA GLU A 583 -2.93 -50.01 -11.52
C GLU A 583 -1.47 -49.77 -12.01
N GLY A 584 -0.86 -48.66 -11.61
CA GLY A 584 0.53 -48.40 -11.94
C GLY A 584 1.10 -47.10 -11.38
N SER A 585 1.74 -47.20 -10.23
CA SER A 585 2.76 -46.32 -9.68
C SER A 585 2.37 -44.90 -9.25
N PHE A 586 2.03 -44.74 -7.99
CA PHE A 586 2.21 -43.49 -7.25
C PHE A 586 3.70 -43.19 -7.15
N LEU A 587 4.18 -42.15 -7.79
CA LEU A 587 5.48 -41.55 -7.51
C LEU A 587 5.33 -40.61 -6.31
N GLU A 588 5.96 -40.99 -5.22
CA GLU A 588 6.24 -40.13 -4.06
C GLU A 588 6.95 -38.85 -4.54
N TYR A 589 6.43 -37.71 -4.15
CA TYR A 589 7.04 -36.40 -4.42
C TYR A 589 8.26 -36.24 -3.49
N ASP A 590 9.46 -36.36 -4.04
CA ASP A 590 10.73 -36.08 -3.37
C ASP A 590 11.07 -34.58 -3.52
N PRO A 591 11.18 -33.82 -2.41
CA PRO A 591 11.50 -32.39 -2.44
C PRO A 591 12.98 -32.08 -2.71
N GLY A 592 13.80 -33.05 -3.13
CA GLY A 592 15.25 -32.97 -3.22
C GLY A 592 15.87 -32.67 -4.58
N PHE A 593 15.09 -32.41 -5.66
CA PHE A 593 15.69 -32.20 -6.98
C PHE A 593 16.17 -30.77 -7.19
N VAL A 594 17.45 -30.54 -6.97
CA VAL A 594 18.21 -29.37 -7.39
C VAL A 594 18.55 -29.55 -8.86
N ALA A 595 18.02 -28.69 -9.74
CA ALA A 595 18.42 -28.66 -11.13
C ALA A 595 19.85 -28.12 -11.25
N SER A 596 20.74 -28.93 -11.80
CA SER A 596 22.08 -28.51 -12.24
C SER A 596 21.95 -27.67 -13.53
N ASP A 597 22.64 -26.54 -13.53
CA ASP A 597 22.89 -25.72 -14.72
C ASP A 597 23.64 -26.54 -15.77
N ASP A 598 23.08 -26.61 -16.97
CA ASP A 598 23.80 -27.08 -18.14
C ASP A 598 23.64 -26.02 -19.25
N ASP A 599 24.70 -25.23 -19.39
CA ASP A 599 24.87 -24.20 -20.43
C ASP A 599 25.14 -24.89 -21.77
N GLY A 600 24.10 -25.04 -22.59
CA GLY A 600 24.19 -25.48 -23.98
C GLY A 600 23.98 -24.31 -24.94
N GLU A 601 25.07 -23.89 -25.57
CA GLU A 601 25.10 -22.93 -26.68
C GLU A 601 24.14 -23.35 -27.80
N TRP A 602 23.33 -22.38 -28.32
CA TRP A 602 22.55 -22.55 -29.53
C TRP A 602 23.02 -21.55 -30.58
N GLU A 603 23.61 -22.09 -31.63
CA GLU A 603 24.02 -21.39 -32.85
C GLU A 603 22.83 -20.65 -33.50
N GLU A 604 23.13 -19.45 -33.97
CA GLU A 604 22.30 -18.63 -34.87
C GLU A 604 22.04 -19.34 -36.19
N TYR A 605 20.77 -19.47 -36.54
CA TYR A 605 20.38 -19.69 -37.93
C TYR A 605 19.57 -18.49 -38.43
N ARG A 606 20.19 -17.69 -39.32
CA ARG A 606 19.51 -16.76 -40.24
C ARG A 606 19.24 -17.49 -41.55
N PRO A 607 18.18 -17.21 -42.32
CA PRO A 607 18.03 -15.98 -43.10
C PRO A 607 16.84 -15.11 -42.74
#